data_3109b331c540213b5295e1cc1cd32f0d
#
_entry.id   3109b331c540213b5295e1cc1cd32f0d
#
_cell.length_a   1.000
_cell.length_b   1.000
_cell.length_c   1.000
_cell.angle_alpha   90.00
_cell.angle_beta   90.00
_cell.angle_gamma   90.00
#
_symmetry.space_group_name_H-M   'P 1'
#
loop_
_entity.id
_entity.type
_entity.pdbx_description
1 polymer ?
#
loop_
_entity_poly.entity_id
_entity_poly.type
_entity_poly.pdbx_seq_one_letter_code
_entity_poly.pdbx_strand_id
1 'polypeptide(L)'
;MTIGLAHYLAVAAILFTVGVFGIFVNRKNIIVILMSIELILLAVNINLVAFSAYLGNVVGQIFAMFVLTVAAAEAAVGLAILVTFFRNRGDIAVDDASMMKG
;
A
#
# COMPACT_ATOMS: atom_id res chain seq x y z
N MET A 1 -29.53 -9.95 8.16
CA MET A 1 -28.12 -10.36 8.22
C MET A 1 -27.32 -9.30 8.97
N THR A 2 -26.65 -9.71 10.01
CA THR A 2 -25.88 -8.75 10.83
C THR A 2 -24.41 -8.84 10.47
N ILE A 3 -23.78 -7.71 10.18
CA ILE A 3 -22.35 -7.65 9.92
C ILE A 3 -21.63 -7.62 11.26
N GLY A 4 -20.81 -8.64 11.51
CA GLY A 4 -20.07 -8.77 12.76
C GLY A 4 -18.58 -8.70 12.57
N LEU A 5 -17.84 -8.90 13.64
CA LEU A 5 -16.38 -8.90 13.65
C LEU A 5 -15.80 -9.86 12.60
N ALA A 6 -16.38 -11.06 12.48
CA ALA A 6 -15.90 -12.07 11.53
C ALA A 6 -15.91 -11.57 10.09
N HIS A 7 -16.89 -10.75 9.71
CA HIS A 7 -16.98 -10.20 8.37
C HIS A 7 -15.82 -9.24 8.10
N TYR A 8 -15.49 -8.37 9.04
CA TYR A 8 -14.37 -7.43 8.91
C TYR A 8 -13.04 -8.16 8.87
N LEU A 9 -12.86 -9.16 9.71
CA LEU A 9 -11.64 -9.96 9.72
C LEU A 9 -11.46 -10.74 8.42
N ALA A 10 -12.57 -11.24 7.84
CA ALA A 10 -12.52 -11.94 6.56
C ALA A 10 -12.09 -11.01 5.44
N VAL A 11 -12.63 -9.81 5.38
CA VAL A 11 -12.22 -8.79 4.38
C VAL A 11 -10.75 -8.45 4.55
N ALA A 12 -10.30 -8.23 5.78
CA ALA A 12 -8.91 -7.93 6.06
C ALA A 12 -7.98 -9.07 5.63
N ALA A 13 -8.37 -10.32 5.90
CA ALA A 13 -7.59 -11.48 5.51
C ALA A 13 -7.48 -11.59 3.98
N ILE A 14 -8.57 -11.33 3.26
CA ILE A 14 -8.57 -11.34 1.80
C ILE A 14 -7.64 -10.25 1.26
N LEU A 15 -7.76 -9.03 1.76
CA LEU A 15 -6.92 -7.90 1.32
C LEU A 15 -5.45 -8.16 1.62
N PHE A 16 -5.14 -8.68 2.79
CA PHE A 16 -3.79 -9.04 3.19
C PHE A 16 -3.20 -10.07 2.22
N THR A 17 -3.97 -11.11 1.93
CA THR A 17 -3.55 -12.18 1.03
C THR A 17 -3.30 -11.63 -0.38
N VAL A 18 -4.21 -10.82 -0.89
CA VAL A 18 -4.06 -10.19 -2.22
C VAL A 18 -2.80 -9.32 -2.25
N GLY A 19 -2.54 -8.56 -1.17
CA GLY A 19 -1.34 -7.74 -1.07
C GLY A 19 -0.05 -8.57 -1.10
N VAL A 20 -0.02 -9.65 -0.33
CA VAL A 20 1.14 -10.55 -0.30
C VAL A 20 1.38 -11.18 -1.66
N PHE A 21 0.33 -11.69 -2.30
CA PHE A 21 0.46 -12.26 -3.66
C PHE A 21 0.90 -11.22 -4.67
N GLY A 22 0.42 -10.00 -4.55
CA GLY A 22 0.84 -8.90 -5.43
C GLY A 22 2.35 -8.68 -5.40
N ILE A 23 2.95 -8.74 -4.21
CA ILE A 23 4.39 -8.59 -4.08
C ILE A 23 5.12 -9.74 -4.76
N PHE A 24 4.71 -10.98 -4.49
CA PHE A 24 5.41 -12.16 -5.01
C PHE A 24 5.27 -12.30 -6.53
N VAL A 25 4.09 -12.02 -7.07
CA VAL A 25 3.83 -12.20 -8.49
C VAL A 25 4.44 -11.08 -9.33
N ASN A 26 4.46 -9.86 -8.81
CA ASN A 26 4.86 -8.67 -9.56
C ASN A 26 6.09 -7.98 -8.95
N ARG A 27 7.04 -8.74 -8.45
CA ARG A 27 8.20 -8.20 -7.72
C ARG A 27 9.12 -7.31 -8.54
N LYS A 28 8.94 -7.27 -9.85
CA LYS A 28 9.72 -6.37 -10.72
C LYS A 28 8.99 -5.06 -11.02
N ASN A 29 7.70 -4.97 -10.68
CA ASN A 29 6.91 -3.77 -10.92
C ASN A 29 6.80 -2.98 -9.61
N ILE A 30 7.54 -1.89 -9.52
CA ILE A 30 7.61 -1.06 -8.31
C ILE A 30 6.24 -0.51 -7.92
N ILE A 31 5.44 -0.10 -8.91
CA ILE A 31 4.10 0.45 -8.66
C ILE A 31 3.19 -0.61 -8.04
N VAL A 32 3.22 -1.83 -8.57
CA VAL A 32 2.41 -2.92 -8.02
C VAL A 32 2.87 -3.30 -6.63
N ILE A 33 4.18 -3.31 -6.37
CA ILE A 33 4.71 -3.57 -5.03
C ILE A 33 4.22 -2.52 -4.05
N LEU A 34 4.28 -1.25 -4.41
CA LEU A 34 3.81 -0.16 -3.55
C LEU A 34 2.32 -0.30 -3.26
N MET A 35 1.50 -0.56 -4.27
CA MET A 35 0.06 -0.79 -4.10
C MET A 35 -0.22 -1.99 -3.21
N SER A 36 0.57 -3.05 -3.34
CA SER A 36 0.42 -4.27 -2.55
C SER A 36 0.72 -4.01 -1.07
N ILE A 37 1.77 -3.24 -0.78
CA ILE A 37 2.10 -2.83 0.58
C ILE A 37 0.96 -2.01 1.17
N GLU A 38 0.36 -1.11 0.38
CA GLU A 38 -0.77 -0.30 0.83
C GLU A 38 -1.99 -1.17 1.17
N LEU A 39 -2.25 -2.23 0.38
CA LEU A 39 -3.33 -3.18 0.69
C LEU A 39 -3.07 -3.90 2.01
N ILE A 40 -1.82 -4.29 2.28
CA ILE A 40 -1.44 -4.95 3.53
C ILE A 40 -1.66 -4.00 4.71
N LEU A 41 -1.27 -2.75 4.58
CA LEU A 41 -1.48 -1.74 5.62
C LEU A 41 -2.96 -1.48 5.85
N LEU A 42 -3.75 -1.44 4.78
CA LEU A 42 -5.21 -1.30 4.89
C LEU A 42 -5.81 -2.48 5.65
N ALA A 43 -5.36 -3.70 5.36
CA ALA A 43 -5.84 -4.90 6.05
C ALA A 43 -5.56 -4.82 7.55
N VAL A 44 -4.35 -4.38 7.93
CA VAL A 44 -3.99 -4.18 9.34
C VAL A 44 -4.90 -3.13 9.99
N ASN A 45 -5.17 -2.04 9.28
CA ASN A 45 -6.05 -0.97 9.80
C ASN A 45 -7.48 -1.44 9.99
N ILE A 46 -8.01 -2.24 9.07
CA ILE A 46 -9.34 -2.82 9.22
C ILE A 46 -9.40 -3.66 10.50
N ASN A 47 -8.37 -4.46 10.75
CA ASN A 47 -8.30 -5.27 11.97
C ASN A 47 -8.25 -4.39 13.23
N LEU A 48 -7.43 -3.35 13.23
CA LEU A 48 -7.32 -2.45 14.39
C LEU A 48 -8.66 -1.80 14.72
N VAL A 49 -9.35 -1.29 13.71
CA VAL A 49 -10.65 -0.64 13.90
C VAL A 49 -11.72 -1.66 14.31
N ALA A 50 -11.73 -2.82 13.67
CA ALA A 50 -12.71 -3.86 13.96
C ALA A 50 -12.58 -4.38 15.39
N PHE A 51 -11.37 -4.67 15.85
CA PHE A 51 -11.14 -5.11 17.22
C PHE A 51 -11.46 -4.00 18.23
N SER A 52 -11.09 -2.76 17.90
CA SER A 52 -11.41 -1.62 18.74
C SER A 52 -12.92 -1.48 18.95
N ALA A 53 -13.68 -1.57 17.88
CA ALA A 53 -15.14 -1.48 17.95
C ALA A 53 -15.73 -2.65 18.72
N TYR A 54 -15.22 -3.86 18.49
CA TYR A 54 -15.71 -5.07 19.17
C TYR A 54 -15.45 -5.02 20.66
N LEU A 55 -14.26 -4.58 21.09
CA LEU A 55 -13.87 -4.51 22.49
C LEU A 55 -14.37 -3.26 23.19
N GLY A 56 -14.93 -2.31 22.46
CA GLY A 56 -15.35 -1.03 23.02
C GLY A 56 -14.21 -0.17 23.52
N ASN A 57 -13.01 -0.31 22.94
CA ASN A 57 -11.81 0.36 23.36
C ASN A 57 -11.24 1.19 22.19
N VAL A 58 -11.12 2.50 22.37
CA VAL A 58 -10.69 3.42 21.31
C VAL A 58 -9.19 3.32 20.96
N VAL A 59 -8.40 2.59 21.73
CA VAL A 59 -6.96 2.48 21.51
C VAL A 59 -6.64 1.97 20.09
N GLY A 60 -7.39 0.96 19.61
CA GLY A 60 -7.21 0.44 18.26
C GLY A 60 -7.48 1.49 17.19
N GLN A 61 -8.48 2.36 17.42
CA GLN A 61 -8.78 3.44 16.49
C GLN A 61 -7.67 4.48 16.45
N ILE A 62 -7.08 4.79 17.60
CA ILE A 62 -5.95 5.72 17.70
C ILE A 62 -4.75 5.14 16.94
N PHE A 63 -4.42 3.87 17.15
CA PHE A 63 -3.35 3.22 16.40
C PHE A 63 -3.62 3.20 14.91
N ALA A 64 -4.88 2.97 14.50
CA ALA A 64 -5.25 3.02 13.09
C ALA A 64 -4.97 4.40 12.48
N MET A 65 -5.22 5.47 13.22
CA MET A 65 -4.90 6.83 12.77
C MET A 65 -3.40 7.02 12.58
N PHE A 66 -2.60 6.51 13.50
CA PHE A 66 -1.13 6.56 13.36
C PHE A 66 -0.67 5.77 12.13
N VAL A 67 -1.21 4.59 11.91
CA VAL A 67 -0.86 3.77 10.73
C VAL A 67 -1.26 4.49 9.45
N LEU A 68 -2.44 5.11 9.41
CA LEU A 68 -2.87 5.90 8.26
C LEU A 68 -1.94 7.08 8.00
N THR A 69 -1.50 7.76 9.05
CA THR A 69 -0.56 8.88 8.93
C THR A 69 0.76 8.42 8.34
N VAL A 70 1.31 7.33 8.85
CA VAL A 70 2.55 6.74 8.33
C VAL A 70 2.36 6.27 6.89
N ALA A 71 1.24 5.61 6.59
CA ALA A 71 0.94 5.13 5.24
C ALA A 71 0.83 6.30 4.25
N ALA A 72 0.19 7.41 4.66
CA ALA A 72 0.11 8.60 3.83
C ALA A 72 1.49 9.20 3.56
N ALA A 73 2.33 9.26 4.57
CA ALA A 73 3.70 9.75 4.43
C ALA A 73 4.52 8.84 3.51
N GLU A 74 4.40 7.53 3.67
CA GLU A 74 5.07 6.55 2.81
C GLU A 74 4.61 6.67 1.36
N ALA A 75 3.30 6.83 1.14
CA ALA A 75 2.75 7.00 -0.20
C ALA A 75 3.27 8.27 -0.85
N ALA A 76 3.35 9.37 -0.11
CA ALA A 76 3.87 10.63 -0.61
C ALA A 76 5.36 10.52 -1.00
N VAL A 77 6.17 9.93 -0.12
CA VAL A 77 7.60 9.73 -0.36
C VAL A 77 7.79 8.74 -1.51
N GLY A 78 7.06 7.64 -1.50
CA GLY A 78 7.12 6.63 -2.55
C GLY A 78 6.74 7.20 -3.91
N LEU A 79 5.69 8.00 -3.96
CA LEU A 79 5.27 8.65 -5.20
C LEU A 79 6.34 9.63 -5.70
N ALA A 80 6.94 10.40 -4.79
CA ALA A 80 8.02 11.33 -5.14
C ALA A 80 9.22 10.58 -5.72
N ILE A 81 9.59 9.45 -5.10
CA ILE A 81 10.68 8.61 -5.59
C ILE A 81 10.35 8.05 -6.98
N LEU A 82 9.14 7.56 -7.17
CA LEU A 82 8.70 6.99 -8.45
C LEU A 82 8.72 8.05 -9.54
N VAL A 83 8.21 9.25 -9.26
CA VAL A 83 8.21 10.35 -10.24
C VAL A 83 9.64 10.70 -10.62
N THR A 84 10.54 10.83 -9.65
CA THR A 84 11.94 11.13 -9.89
C THR A 84 12.61 10.02 -10.71
N PHE A 85 12.34 8.76 -10.34
CA PHE A 85 12.89 7.60 -11.05
C PHE A 85 12.47 7.59 -12.51
N PHE A 86 11.17 7.75 -12.78
CA PHE A 86 10.68 7.73 -14.15
C PHE A 86 11.15 8.94 -14.96
N ARG A 87 11.29 10.10 -14.35
CA ARG A 87 11.84 11.28 -15.01
C ARG A 87 13.30 11.05 -15.43
N ASN A 88 14.10 10.50 -14.52
CA ASN A 88 15.50 10.20 -14.82
C ASN A 88 15.62 9.16 -15.93
N ARG A 89 14.77 8.12 -15.89
CA ARG A 89 14.76 7.11 -16.96
C ARG A 89 14.32 7.69 -18.29
N GLY A 90 13.37 8.60 -18.27
CA GLY A 90 12.94 9.31 -19.47
C GLY A 90 14.06 10.11 -20.08
N ASP A 91 14.80 10.84 -19.26
CA ASP A 91 15.96 11.63 -19.69
C ASP A 91 17.05 10.73 -20.28
N ILE A 92 17.35 9.63 -19.61
CA ILE A 92 18.33 8.65 -20.10
C ILE A 92 17.90 8.06 -21.44
N ALA A 93 16.64 7.72 -21.58
CA ALA A 93 16.10 7.15 -22.81
C ALA A 93 16.21 8.15 -23.99
N VAL A 94 15.95 9.43 -23.72
CA VAL A 94 16.10 10.49 -24.73
C VAL A 94 17.55 10.64 -25.14
N ASP A 95 18.47 10.66 -24.18
CA ASP A 95 19.91 10.75 -24.45
C ASP A 95 20.38 9.56 -25.28
N ASP A 96 19.95 8.35 -24.92
CA ASP A 96 20.29 7.14 -25.67
C ASP A 96 19.78 7.22 -27.11
N ALA A 97 18.55 7.69 -27.30
CA ALA A 97 17.97 7.85 -28.63
C ALA A 97 18.76 8.87 -29.46
N SER A 98 19.17 9.97 -28.83
CA SER A 98 19.99 10.98 -29.50
C SER A 98 21.36 10.42 -29.92
N MET A 99 21.97 9.63 -29.06
CA MET A 99 23.25 8.99 -29.36
C MET A 99 23.12 8.00 -30.51
N MET A 100 22.04 7.29 -30.60
CA MET A 100 21.80 6.32 -31.65
C MET A 100 21.56 7.00 -33.01
N LYS A 101 20.99 8.20 -33.01
CA LYS A 101 20.75 8.94 -34.24
C LYS A 101 21.98 9.73 -34.72
N GLY A 102 22.81 10.07 -33.77
CA GLY A 102 23.98 10.88 -34.04
C GLY A 102 25.16 10.16 -34.51
#